data_19e46be900f7a0112aab5fc6a1b94107
#
_entry.id   19e46be900f7a0112aab5fc6a1b94107
#
_cell.length_a   1.000
_cell.length_b   1.000
_cell.length_c   1.000
_cell.angle_alpha   90.00
_cell.angle_beta   90.00
_cell.angle_gamma   90.00
#
_symmetry.space_group_name_H-M   'P 1'
#
loop_
_entity.id
_entity.type
_entity.pdbx_description
1 polymer ?
#
loop_
_entity_poly.entity_id
_entity_poly.type
_entity_poly.pdbx_seq_one_letter_code
_entity_poly.pdbx_strand_id
1 'polypeptide(L)'
;MTSRKRSRIWAFYDEIVEDKAKVKCTLCNSLISRSGVGQKASTTAMLNHVKIKHTEEFKNLEKETLRELSQNREPVASTSSSQSNAMKIQQTLFESFTSTTKWNTTDSRAKEIHKVVAEMIALDNQPISMLENNGFQRLMNILKPKYQIPSRKYMSEVVIPEVYTKVKNAVRAEIAKAKAISITTDIWTCTNNLLGFLSYTAHWLDEEFGFQHRVLQMSHFRGPHTADNIRSVLSDLSVNWDIDTRIHLVLRDNGPNVVKVINDSQYVGKGCYIHTLQLAVKASLKELNVIDVIASARKIVGHFNHSAHKKN
;
A
#
# COMPACT_ATOMS: atom_id res chain seq x y z
N MET A 1 -46.17 6.39 6.45
CA MET A 1 -44.91 7.11 6.16
C MET A 1 -43.94 6.85 7.29
N THR A 2 -43.00 5.94 7.13
CA THR A 2 -42.00 5.58 8.15
C THR A 2 -40.96 6.67 8.25
N SER A 3 -40.91 7.36 9.39
CA SER A 3 -39.91 8.37 9.74
C SER A 3 -38.53 7.70 9.73
N ARG A 4 -37.65 8.09 8.79
CA ARG A 4 -36.25 7.69 8.80
C ARG A 4 -35.60 8.24 10.09
N LYS A 5 -35.07 7.36 10.94
CA LYS A 5 -34.35 7.76 12.16
C LYS A 5 -33.20 8.71 11.78
N ARG A 6 -33.26 9.96 12.23
CA ARG A 6 -32.14 10.94 12.10
C ARG A 6 -30.94 10.44 12.90
N SER A 7 -29.73 10.74 12.45
CA SER A 7 -28.50 10.47 13.20
C SER A 7 -28.57 11.11 14.58
N ARG A 8 -28.11 10.44 15.65
CA ARG A 8 -28.13 10.94 17.04
C ARG A 8 -27.37 12.25 17.26
N ILE A 9 -26.45 12.57 16.36
CA ILE A 9 -25.73 13.86 16.41
C ILE A 9 -26.67 15.06 16.36
N TRP A 10 -27.88 14.89 15.84
CA TRP A 10 -28.90 15.93 15.78
C TRP A 10 -29.42 16.35 17.14
N ALA A 11 -29.18 15.61 18.21
CA ALA A 11 -29.51 16.01 19.58
C ALA A 11 -28.74 17.26 20.03
N PHE A 12 -27.62 17.58 19.37
CA PHE A 12 -26.77 18.73 19.67
C PHE A 12 -26.91 19.89 18.68
N TYR A 13 -27.94 19.87 17.81
CA TYR A 13 -28.04 20.89 16.74
C TYR A 13 -29.47 21.29 16.43
N ASP A 14 -29.65 22.60 16.27
CA ASP A 14 -30.89 23.21 15.76
C ASP A 14 -30.73 23.57 14.28
N GLU A 15 -31.80 23.33 13.51
CA GLU A 15 -31.88 23.75 12.11
C GLU A 15 -32.16 25.26 12.03
N ILE A 16 -31.45 25.94 11.11
CA ILE A 16 -31.67 27.36 10.85
C ILE A 16 -32.70 27.48 9.71
N VAL A 17 -33.82 28.16 9.98
CA VAL A 17 -34.92 28.27 9.03
C VAL A 17 -34.51 29.06 7.78
N GLU A 18 -33.64 30.05 7.93
CA GLU A 18 -33.19 30.96 6.87
C GLU A 18 -32.06 30.36 6.02
N ASP A 19 -31.27 29.43 6.55
CA ASP A 19 -30.15 28.80 5.84
C ASP A 19 -30.06 27.29 6.12
N LYS A 20 -30.72 26.51 5.28
CA LYS A 20 -30.79 25.04 5.38
C LYS A 20 -29.43 24.33 5.17
N ALA A 21 -28.38 25.06 4.73
CA ALA A 21 -27.03 24.53 4.59
C ALA A 21 -26.22 24.66 5.90
N LYS A 22 -26.74 25.33 6.93
CA LYS A 22 -26.11 25.50 8.22
C LYS A 22 -26.97 25.00 9.36
N VAL A 23 -26.30 24.62 10.46
CA VAL A 23 -26.94 24.23 11.73
C VAL A 23 -26.24 24.94 12.87
N LYS A 24 -26.98 25.21 13.94
CA LYS A 24 -26.46 25.85 15.15
C LYS A 24 -26.22 24.82 16.23
N CYS A 25 -25.01 24.76 16.77
CA CYS A 25 -24.71 23.89 17.91
C CYS A 25 -25.39 24.42 19.18
N THR A 26 -26.16 23.57 19.87
CA THR A 26 -26.87 23.93 21.11
C THR A 26 -25.93 24.10 22.31
N LEU A 27 -24.70 23.50 22.25
CA LEU A 27 -23.72 23.55 23.35
C LEU A 27 -22.87 24.82 23.33
N CYS A 28 -22.51 25.35 22.14
CA CYS A 28 -21.63 26.51 22.05
C CYS A 28 -22.14 27.62 21.11
N ASN A 29 -23.33 27.49 20.58
CA ASN A 29 -23.98 28.44 19.64
C ASN A 29 -23.23 28.63 18.30
N SER A 30 -22.18 27.86 18.01
CA SER A 30 -21.44 27.95 16.75
C SER A 30 -22.27 27.49 15.56
N LEU A 31 -22.11 28.20 14.44
CA LEU A 31 -22.75 27.86 13.16
C LEU A 31 -21.85 26.90 12.39
N ILE A 32 -22.38 25.71 12.05
CA ILE A 32 -21.66 24.66 11.33
C ILE A 32 -22.27 24.51 9.95
N SER A 33 -21.42 24.65 8.92
CA SER A 33 -21.82 24.42 7.54
C SER A 33 -21.91 22.93 7.25
N ARG A 34 -23.01 22.50 6.60
CA ARG A 34 -23.23 21.14 6.12
C ARG A 34 -22.91 21.10 4.63
N SER A 35 -22.13 20.14 4.19
CA SER A 35 -21.83 19.97 2.75
C SER A 35 -23.09 19.51 2.00
N GLY A 36 -23.93 20.46 1.53
CA GLY A 36 -25.16 20.21 0.80
C GLY A 36 -26.44 20.54 1.57
N VAL A 37 -27.58 20.45 0.89
CA VAL A 37 -28.91 20.79 1.40
C VAL A 37 -29.85 19.57 1.34
N GLY A 38 -30.71 19.40 2.34
CA GLY A 38 -31.71 18.34 2.40
C GLY A 38 -31.11 16.94 2.60
N GLN A 39 -31.58 15.95 1.83
CA GLN A 39 -31.16 14.54 1.99
C GLN A 39 -29.70 14.27 1.58
N LYS A 40 -29.06 15.16 0.83
CA LYS A 40 -27.66 15.08 0.41
C LYS A 40 -26.69 15.76 1.38
N ALA A 41 -27.19 16.39 2.44
CA ALA A 41 -26.37 17.09 3.42
C ALA A 41 -25.68 16.12 4.38
N SER A 42 -24.35 16.24 4.49
CA SER A 42 -23.53 15.43 5.38
C SER A 42 -23.62 15.87 6.84
N THR A 43 -23.57 14.91 7.77
CA THR A 43 -23.45 15.17 9.22
C THR A 43 -22.01 15.13 9.71
N THR A 44 -21.04 14.92 8.82
CA THR A 44 -19.62 14.77 9.18
C THR A 44 -19.03 16.01 9.86
N ALA A 45 -19.38 17.21 9.36
CA ALA A 45 -18.92 18.47 9.97
C ALA A 45 -19.48 18.67 11.39
N MET A 46 -20.75 18.29 11.60
CA MET A 46 -21.40 18.32 12.91
C MET A 46 -20.69 17.38 13.90
N LEU A 47 -20.44 16.14 13.46
CA LEU A 47 -19.78 15.12 14.27
C LEU A 47 -18.33 15.52 14.64
N ASN A 48 -17.58 16.07 13.70
CA ASN A 48 -16.22 16.56 13.95
C ASN A 48 -16.20 17.75 14.92
N HIS A 49 -17.18 18.66 14.82
CA HIS A 49 -17.28 19.79 15.75
C HIS A 49 -17.52 19.30 17.18
N VAL A 50 -18.49 18.40 17.42
CA VAL A 50 -18.79 17.86 18.75
C VAL A 50 -17.58 17.05 19.28
N LYS A 51 -16.94 16.25 18.44
CA LYS A 51 -15.76 15.48 18.81
C LYS A 51 -14.59 16.35 19.29
N ILE A 52 -14.36 17.51 18.65
CA ILE A 52 -13.22 18.39 18.93
C ILE A 52 -13.54 19.38 20.05
N LYS A 53 -14.73 19.97 20.06
CA LYS A 53 -15.10 21.07 20.96
C LYS A 53 -15.89 20.61 22.19
N HIS A 54 -16.55 19.44 22.14
CA HIS A 54 -17.45 18.92 23.18
C HIS A 54 -17.14 17.44 23.44
N THR A 55 -15.89 17.16 23.82
CA THR A 55 -15.33 15.80 23.92
C THR A 55 -16.06 14.93 24.94
N GLU A 56 -16.56 15.51 26.04
CA GLU A 56 -17.28 14.74 27.08
C GLU A 56 -18.68 14.32 26.60
N GLU A 57 -19.38 15.23 25.94
CA GLU A 57 -20.70 14.97 25.34
C GLU A 57 -20.58 13.93 24.22
N PHE A 58 -19.50 13.99 23.44
CA PHE A 58 -19.21 12.96 22.42
C PHE A 58 -18.98 11.58 23.03
N LYS A 59 -18.19 11.49 24.11
CA LYS A 59 -17.96 10.22 24.84
C LYS A 59 -19.24 9.65 25.44
N ASN A 60 -20.15 10.50 25.93
CA ASN A 60 -21.42 10.07 26.46
C ASN A 60 -22.33 9.51 25.36
N LEU A 61 -22.36 10.14 24.18
CA LEU A 61 -23.07 9.63 23.01
C LEU A 61 -22.55 8.24 22.57
N GLU A 62 -21.24 8.04 22.58
CA GLU A 62 -20.63 6.74 22.29
C GLU A 62 -21.00 5.67 23.32
N LYS A 63 -20.98 6.01 24.62
CA LYS A 63 -21.37 5.09 25.70
C LYS A 63 -22.82 4.66 25.62
N GLU A 64 -23.74 5.57 25.31
CA GLU A 64 -25.16 5.25 25.12
C GLU A 64 -25.37 4.35 23.90
N THR A 65 -24.65 4.61 22.81
CA THR A 65 -24.71 3.76 21.62
C THR A 65 -24.24 2.34 21.89
N LEU A 66 -23.20 2.17 22.70
CA LEU A 66 -22.68 0.87 23.10
C LEU A 66 -23.63 0.13 24.06
N ARG A 67 -24.30 0.85 24.98
CA ARG A 67 -25.30 0.26 25.90
C ARG A 67 -26.51 -0.31 25.18
N GLU A 68 -27.04 0.38 24.18
CA GLU A 68 -28.18 -0.12 23.41
C GLU A 68 -27.82 -1.29 22.49
N LEU A 69 -26.58 -1.35 21.98
CA LEU A 69 -26.08 -2.51 21.22
C LEU A 69 -25.91 -3.74 22.10
N SER A 70 -25.70 -3.56 23.40
CA SER A 70 -25.60 -4.66 24.37
C SER A 70 -26.96 -5.14 24.91
N GLN A 71 -27.99 -4.29 24.91
CA GLN A 71 -29.34 -4.64 25.36
C GLN A 71 -30.20 -5.40 24.32
N ASN A 72 -29.81 -5.39 23.05
CA ASN A 72 -30.53 -6.09 21.96
C ASN A 72 -30.03 -7.54 21.72
N ARG A 73 -29.33 -8.15 22.69
CA ARG A 73 -28.99 -9.58 22.66
C ARG A 73 -29.80 -10.29 23.73
N GLU A 74 -30.88 -10.95 23.36
CA GLU A 74 -31.62 -11.87 24.22
C GLU A 74 -30.73 -13.05 24.62
N PRO A 75 -30.77 -13.49 25.94
CA PRO A 75 -30.03 -14.63 26.41
C PRO A 75 -30.83 -15.90 26.16
N VAL A 76 -30.23 -16.86 25.46
CA VAL A 76 -30.75 -18.24 25.43
C VAL A 76 -30.43 -18.88 26.78
N ALA A 77 -31.49 -19.20 27.53
CA ALA A 77 -31.39 -19.88 28.80
C ALA A 77 -31.09 -21.37 28.63
N SER A 78 -30.10 -21.89 29.36
CA SER A 78 -30.02 -23.28 29.72
C SER A 78 -29.60 -23.44 31.20
N THR A 79 -30.51 -24.00 31.95
CA THR A 79 -30.45 -24.35 33.37
C THR A 79 -29.49 -25.49 33.66
N SER A 80 -28.64 -25.37 34.65
CA SER A 80 -28.51 -26.32 35.76
C SER A 80 -27.35 -25.97 36.72
N SER A 81 -27.62 -26.18 37.96
CA SER A 81 -26.94 -25.84 39.19
C SER A 81 -25.65 -26.61 39.47
N SER A 82 -24.56 -25.86 39.74
CA SER A 82 -23.51 -26.23 40.72
C SER A 82 -22.66 -24.97 40.97
N GLN A 83 -22.98 -24.32 42.11
CA GLN A 83 -22.37 -23.04 42.51
C GLN A 83 -21.18 -23.29 43.43
N SER A 84 -20.09 -22.65 43.20
CA SER A 84 -19.35 -21.58 43.81
C SER A 84 -17.89 -21.47 43.37
N ASN A 85 -17.23 -22.56 42.90
CA ASN A 85 -15.84 -22.50 42.44
C ASN A 85 -15.69 -22.28 40.90
N ALA A 86 -16.69 -22.66 40.12
CA ALA A 86 -16.73 -22.45 38.69
C ALA A 86 -16.91 -20.95 38.30
N MET A 87 -17.58 -20.19 39.16
CA MET A 87 -17.86 -18.78 38.94
C MET A 87 -16.60 -17.89 39.03
N LYS A 88 -15.64 -18.22 39.91
CA LYS A 88 -14.35 -17.48 39.99
C LYS A 88 -13.43 -17.80 38.81
N ILE A 89 -13.43 -19.04 38.34
CA ILE A 89 -12.62 -19.42 37.16
C ILE A 89 -13.24 -18.87 35.90
N GLN A 90 -14.57 -18.81 35.78
CA GLN A 90 -15.26 -18.23 34.64
C GLN A 90 -15.13 -16.70 34.59
N GLN A 91 -15.16 -15.99 35.73
CA GLN A 91 -14.89 -14.55 35.78
C GLN A 91 -13.45 -14.23 35.38
N THR A 92 -12.46 -14.97 35.86
CA THR A 92 -11.05 -14.74 35.47
C THR A 92 -10.77 -15.08 34.01
N LEU A 93 -11.42 -16.09 33.44
CA LEU A 93 -11.33 -16.37 32.01
C LEU A 93 -12.03 -15.29 31.16
N PHE A 94 -13.22 -14.88 31.57
CA PHE A 94 -13.99 -13.83 30.91
C PHE A 94 -13.28 -12.46 31.03
N GLU A 95 -12.73 -12.12 32.19
CA GLU A 95 -11.87 -10.93 32.37
C GLU A 95 -10.56 -11.03 31.58
N SER A 96 -9.98 -12.23 31.46
CA SER A 96 -8.82 -12.47 30.60
C SER A 96 -9.14 -12.33 29.10
N PHE A 97 -10.34 -12.74 28.66
CA PHE A 97 -10.83 -12.53 27.30
C PHE A 97 -11.31 -11.09 27.05
N THR A 98 -11.86 -10.43 28.07
CA THR A 98 -12.31 -9.03 28.02
C THR A 98 -11.23 -8.03 28.42
N SER A 99 -10.06 -8.48 28.87
CA SER A 99 -8.88 -7.63 29.04
C SER A 99 -8.51 -7.04 27.68
N THR A 100 -9.04 -5.85 27.43
CA THR A 100 -8.84 -5.08 26.20
C THR A 100 -7.45 -4.45 26.12
N THR A 101 -6.52 -4.84 26.99
CA THR A 101 -5.14 -4.36 26.94
C THR A 101 -4.48 -4.86 25.67
N LYS A 102 -4.31 -3.95 24.73
CA LYS A 102 -3.62 -4.23 23.45
C LYS A 102 -2.17 -4.61 23.74
N TRP A 103 -1.63 -5.50 22.91
CA TRP A 103 -0.21 -5.83 22.96
C TRP A 103 0.64 -4.62 22.66
N ASN A 104 1.78 -4.51 23.35
CA ASN A 104 2.79 -3.53 22.97
C ASN A 104 3.31 -3.86 21.57
N THR A 105 3.68 -2.83 20.80
CA THR A 105 4.28 -3.00 19.46
C THR A 105 5.55 -3.85 19.47
N THR A 106 6.25 -3.92 20.61
CA THR A 106 7.46 -4.75 20.80
C THR A 106 7.17 -6.19 21.23
N ASP A 107 5.92 -6.55 21.54
CA ASP A 107 5.51 -7.92 21.90
C ASP A 107 5.80 -8.86 20.72
N SER A 108 6.34 -10.07 21.01
CA SER A 108 6.70 -11.04 19.98
C SER A 108 5.53 -11.40 19.05
N ARG A 109 4.34 -11.55 19.63
CA ARG A 109 3.10 -11.83 18.87
C ARG A 109 2.68 -10.66 17.98
N ALA A 110 2.88 -9.41 18.43
CA ALA A 110 2.63 -8.23 17.61
C ALA A 110 3.65 -8.13 16.47
N LYS A 111 4.94 -8.39 16.75
CA LYS A 111 6.00 -8.39 15.73
C LYS A 111 5.78 -9.43 14.63
N GLU A 112 5.29 -10.61 14.99
CA GLU A 112 4.94 -11.64 14.00
C GLU A 112 3.86 -11.13 13.04
N ILE A 113 2.79 -10.53 13.56
CA ILE A 113 1.72 -9.97 12.73
C ILE A 113 2.24 -8.75 11.93
N HIS A 114 3.08 -7.88 12.52
CA HIS A 114 3.69 -6.78 11.78
C HIS A 114 4.44 -7.27 10.55
N LYS A 115 5.22 -8.36 10.70
CA LYS A 115 5.97 -8.99 9.61
C LYS A 115 5.02 -9.48 8.50
N VAL A 116 3.98 -10.25 8.86
CA VAL A 116 3.00 -10.77 7.88
C VAL A 116 2.28 -9.62 7.17
N VAL A 117 1.93 -8.54 7.87
CA VAL A 117 1.32 -7.35 7.26
C VAL A 117 2.30 -6.65 6.31
N ALA A 118 3.59 -6.55 6.66
CA ALA A 118 4.61 -5.99 5.77
C ALA A 118 4.81 -6.87 4.52
N GLU A 119 4.80 -8.20 4.68
CA GLU A 119 4.84 -9.15 3.57
C GLU A 119 3.62 -9.01 2.64
N MET A 120 2.40 -8.88 3.19
CA MET A 120 1.19 -8.63 2.42
C MET A 120 1.27 -7.31 1.64
N ILE A 121 1.76 -6.24 2.27
CA ILE A 121 1.97 -4.94 1.59
C ILE A 121 2.89 -5.11 0.38
N ALA A 122 3.98 -5.86 0.54
CA ALA A 122 4.96 -6.09 -0.53
C ALA A 122 4.42 -7.01 -1.63
N LEU A 123 3.77 -8.11 -1.29
CA LEU A 123 3.26 -9.11 -2.24
C LEU A 123 2.09 -8.58 -3.07
N ASP A 124 1.19 -7.82 -2.43
CA ASP A 124 -0.02 -7.30 -3.07
C ASP A 124 0.17 -5.88 -3.63
N ASN A 125 1.40 -5.34 -3.61
CA ASN A 125 1.72 -3.97 -4.03
C ASN A 125 0.81 -2.91 -3.39
N GLN A 126 0.47 -3.10 -2.10
CA GLN A 126 -0.40 -2.17 -1.40
C GLN A 126 0.37 -0.94 -0.88
N PRO A 127 -0.24 0.24 -0.88
CA PRO A 127 0.36 1.40 -0.24
C PRO A 127 0.38 1.21 1.28
N ILE A 128 1.44 1.67 1.96
CA ILE A 128 1.54 1.58 3.44
C ILE A 128 0.36 2.28 4.12
N SER A 129 -0.27 3.27 3.46
CA SER A 129 -1.47 3.95 3.96
C SER A 129 -2.68 3.03 4.17
N MET A 130 -2.68 1.81 3.62
CA MET A 130 -3.74 0.83 3.85
C MET A 130 -3.93 0.50 5.33
N LEU A 131 -2.88 0.64 6.16
CA LEU A 131 -2.96 0.45 7.62
C LEU A 131 -3.99 1.39 8.29
N GLU A 132 -4.29 2.52 7.66
CA GLU A 132 -5.23 3.52 8.14
C GLU A 132 -6.64 3.33 7.55
N ASN A 133 -6.82 2.38 6.62
CA ASN A 133 -8.12 2.12 5.99
C ASN A 133 -9.08 1.48 6.99
N ASN A 134 -10.29 2.04 7.09
CA ASN A 134 -11.31 1.59 8.03
C ASN A 134 -11.66 0.10 7.88
N GLY A 135 -11.69 -0.41 6.64
CA GLY A 135 -11.96 -1.82 6.37
C GLY A 135 -10.87 -2.74 6.93
N PHE A 136 -9.61 -2.42 6.70
CA PHE A 136 -8.47 -3.16 7.23
C PHE A 136 -8.44 -3.12 8.77
N GLN A 137 -8.60 -1.94 9.37
CA GLN A 137 -8.64 -1.79 10.82
C GLN A 137 -9.78 -2.60 11.45
N ARG A 138 -10.98 -2.56 10.85
CA ARG A 138 -12.12 -3.35 11.32
C ARG A 138 -11.87 -4.85 11.23
N LEU A 139 -11.30 -5.32 10.12
CA LEU A 139 -10.95 -6.72 9.92
C LEU A 139 -9.96 -7.18 11.01
N MET A 140 -8.87 -6.43 11.20
CA MET A 140 -7.85 -6.78 12.20
C MET A 140 -8.39 -6.73 13.63
N ASN A 141 -9.27 -5.80 13.96
CA ASN A 141 -9.91 -5.74 15.27
C ASN A 141 -10.84 -6.93 15.55
N ILE A 142 -11.45 -7.51 14.52
CA ILE A 142 -12.26 -8.73 14.65
C ILE A 142 -11.38 -9.97 14.80
N LEU A 143 -10.36 -10.09 13.95
CA LEU A 143 -9.48 -11.27 13.90
C LEU A 143 -8.52 -11.35 15.09
N LYS A 144 -7.97 -10.22 15.51
CA LYS A 144 -6.99 -10.11 16.60
C LYS A 144 -7.24 -8.86 17.46
N PRO A 145 -8.25 -8.86 18.32
CA PRO A 145 -8.65 -7.68 19.09
C PRO A 145 -7.54 -7.06 19.96
N LYS A 146 -6.60 -7.90 20.43
CA LYS A 146 -5.45 -7.46 21.23
C LYS A 146 -4.30 -6.89 20.40
N TYR A 147 -4.32 -7.08 19.07
CA TYR A 147 -3.30 -6.53 18.19
C TYR A 147 -3.50 -5.05 17.97
N GLN A 148 -2.42 -4.29 18.17
CA GLN A 148 -2.38 -2.87 17.82
C GLN A 148 -1.68 -2.71 16.48
N ILE A 149 -2.43 -2.23 15.48
CA ILE A 149 -1.88 -1.93 14.16
C ILE A 149 -0.83 -0.82 14.34
N PRO A 150 0.40 -0.99 13.83
CA PRO A 150 1.46 0.00 13.96
C PRO A 150 1.15 1.25 13.13
N SER A 151 1.76 2.38 13.47
CA SER A 151 1.70 3.58 12.64
C SER A 151 2.41 3.35 11.30
N ARG A 152 2.03 4.12 10.27
CA ARG A 152 2.72 4.13 8.98
C ARG A 152 4.22 4.37 9.14
N LYS A 153 4.59 5.29 10.02
CA LYS A 153 5.99 5.61 10.31
C LYS A 153 6.73 4.39 10.86
N TYR A 154 6.16 3.70 11.86
CA TYR A 154 6.79 2.50 12.43
C TYR A 154 6.90 1.37 11.39
N MET A 155 5.87 1.19 10.56
CA MET A 155 5.90 0.20 9.49
C MET A 155 7.00 0.51 8.46
N SER A 156 7.12 1.76 8.00
CA SER A 156 8.08 2.17 6.97
C SER A 156 9.53 2.27 7.47
N GLU A 157 9.73 2.69 8.74
CA GLU A 157 11.08 2.94 9.26
C GLU A 157 11.67 1.75 10.03
N VAL A 158 10.82 0.83 10.52
CA VAL A 158 11.27 -0.30 11.35
C VAL A 158 10.94 -1.64 10.70
N VAL A 159 9.65 -1.94 10.50
CA VAL A 159 9.22 -3.30 10.12
C VAL A 159 9.65 -3.66 8.71
N ILE A 160 9.35 -2.80 7.73
CA ILE A 160 9.71 -3.05 6.31
C ILE A 160 11.23 -3.15 6.13
N PRO A 161 12.08 -2.28 6.71
CA PRO A 161 13.53 -2.43 6.64
C PRO A 161 14.06 -3.73 7.28
N GLU A 162 13.46 -4.20 8.38
CA GLU A 162 13.82 -5.49 8.97
C GLU A 162 13.51 -6.67 8.04
N VAL A 163 12.30 -6.67 7.44
CA VAL A 163 11.90 -7.70 6.46
C VAL A 163 12.78 -7.63 5.23
N TYR A 164 13.00 -6.43 4.68
CA TYR A 164 13.90 -6.22 3.54
C TYR A 164 15.30 -6.77 3.80
N THR A 165 15.88 -6.48 4.96
CA THR A 165 17.22 -6.93 5.31
C THR A 165 17.31 -8.47 5.35
N LYS A 166 16.29 -9.13 5.91
CA LYS A 166 16.23 -10.61 5.92
C LYS A 166 16.14 -11.19 4.52
N VAL A 167 15.27 -10.65 3.68
CA VAL A 167 15.12 -11.07 2.27
C VAL A 167 16.40 -10.81 1.50
N LYS A 168 17.00 -9.63 1.65
CA LYS A 168 18.26 -9.28 0.99
C LYS A 168 19.39 -10.25 1.35
N ASN A 169 19.52 -10.62 2.63
CA ASN A 169 20.53 -11.55 3.07
C ASN A 169 20.29 -12.98 2.53
N ALA A 170 19.02 -13.41 2.46
CA ALA A 170 18.69 -14.69 1.85
C ALA A 170 19.03 -14.72 0.35
N VAL A 171 18.68 -13.67 -0.39
CA VAL A 171 19.03 -13.54 -1.81
C VAL A 171 20.54 -13.49 -2.01
N ARG A 172 21.29 -12.77 -1.16
CA ARG A 172 22.75 -12.77 -1.20
C ARG A 172 23.33 -14.17 -1.03
N ALA A 173 22.81 -14.95 -0.08
CA ALA A 173 23.25 -16.32 0.15
C ALA A 173 22.97 -17.25 -1.05
N GLU A 174 21.87 -17.04 -1.76
CA GLU A 174 21.55 -17.75 -3.01
C GLU A 174 22.56 -17.37 -4.11
N ILE A 175 22.74 -16.07 -4.36
CA ILE A 175 23.62 -15.55 -5.42
C ILE A 175 25.09 -15.89 -5.16
N ALA A 176 25.50 -16.00 -3.88
CA ALA A 176 26.87 -16.35 -3.53
C ALA A 176 27.30 -17.73 -4.10
N LYS A 177 26.36 -18.63 -4.34
CA LYS A 177 26.60 -19.96 -4.94
C LYS A 177 26.77 -19.90 -6.46
N ALA A 178 26.32 -18.82 -7.09
CA ALA A 178 26.39 -18.69 -8.54
C ALA A 178 27.83 -18.51 -9.03
N LYS A 179 28.25 -19.32 -9.99
CA LYS A 179 29.59 -19.25 -10.61
C LYS A 179 29.72 -18.09 -11.59
N ALA A 180 28.66 -17.80 -12.32
CA ALA A 180 28.58 -16.73 -13.28
C ALA A 180 27.18 -16.09 -13.23
N ILE A 181 27.11 -14.77 -13.39
CA ILE A 181 25.88 -14.00 -13.27
C ILE A 181 25.71 -13.14 -14.53
N SER A 182 24.51 -13.18 -15.09
CA SER A 182 24.08 -12.21 -16.11
C SER A 182 23.20 -11.16 -15.46
N ILE A 183 23.35 -9.91 -15.87
CA ILE A 183 22.55 -8.79 -15.38
C ILE A 183 21.62 -8.31 -16.51
N THR A 184 20.38 -8.05 -16.19
CA THR A 184 19.51 -7.20 -17.01
C THR A 184 19.28 -5.88 -16.29
N THR A 185 19.44 -4.80 -17.02
CA THR A 185 19.19 -3.42 -16.52
C THR A 185 18.36 -2.64 -17.51
N ASP A 186 17.45 -1.84 -16.98
CA ASP A 186 16.62 -0.92 -17.74
C ASP A 186 16.49 0.41 -17.00
N ILE A 187 16.53 1.50 -17.74
CA ILE A 187 16.41 2.85 -17.20
C ILE A 187 15.27 3.55 -17.94
N TRP A 188 14.23 3.93 -17.21
CA TRP A 188 13.08 4.61 -17.80
C TRP A 188 12.67 5.84 -17.00
N THR A 189 11.96 6.74 -17.67
CA THR A 189 11.36 7.93 -17.05
C THR A 189 9.85 7.73 -16.96
N CYS A 190 9.30 7.89 -15.76
CA CYS A 190 7.86 7.88 -15.55
C CYS A 190 7.23 9.13 -16.16
N THR A 191 6.24 8.94 -17.04
CA THR A 191 5.58 10.06 -17.75
C THR A 191 4.76 10.97 -16.85
N ASN A 192 4.28 10.45 -15.71
CA ASN A 192 3.38 11.19 -14.82
C ASN A 192 4.11 12.20 -13.91
N ASN A 193 5.32 11.86 -13.46
CA ASN A 193 6.08 12.67 -12.50
C ASN A 193 7.51 13.01 -12.97
N LEU A 194 7.86 12.59 -14.17
CA LEU A 194 9.17 12.80 -14.80
C LEU A 194 10.37 12.26 -13.99
N LEU A 195 10.11 11.30 -13.08
CA LEU A 195 11.17 10.67 -12.30
C LEU A 195 11.80 9.53 -13.11
N GLY A 196 13.14 9.48 -13.12
CA GLY A 196 13.90 8.37 -13.67
C GLY A 196 13.91 7.19 -12.70
N PHE A 197 13.82 5.98 -13.22
CA PHE A 197 13.93 4.74 -12.48
C PHE A 197 14.95 3.83 -13.13
N LEU A 198 15.57 2.97 -12.29
CA LEU A 198 16.50 1.94 -12.74
C LEU A 198 16.06 0.60 -12.13
N SER A 199 16.04 -0.44 -12.98
CA SER A 199 15.96 -1.83 -12.55
C SER A 199 17.31 -2.53 -12.72
N TYR A 200 17.61 -3.45 -11.78
CA TYR A 200 18.83 -4.23 -11.79
C TYR A 200 18.47 -5.65 -11.36
N THR A 201 18.48 -6.59 -12.31
CA THR A 201 18.06 -7.98 -12.08
C THR A 201 19.22 -8.93 -12.38
N ALA A 202 19.52 -9.81 -11.45
CA ALA A 202 20.50 -10.87 -11.65
C ALA A 202 19.83 -12.16 -12.13
N HIS A 203 20.55 -12.87 -13.00
CA HIS A 203 20.15 -14.17 -13.56
C HIS A 203 21.36 -15.12 -13.48
N TRP A 204 21.11 -16.37 -13.05
CA TRP A 204 22.15 -17.40 -12.97
C TRP A 204 21.55 -18.80 -13.10
N LEU A 205 22.40 -19.76 -13.26
CA LEU A 205 22.04 -21.16 -13.15
C LEU A 205 22.48 -21.67 -11.76
N ASP A 206 21.61 -22.41 -11.09
CA ASP A 206 21.97 -23.12 -9.86
C ASP A 206 22.81 -24.38 -10.15
N GLU A 207 23.13 -25.15 -9.12
CA GLU A 207 23.95 -26.35 -9.23
C GLU A 207 23.26 -27.47 -10.04
N GLU A 208 21.94 -27.43 -10.16
CA GLU A 208 21.11 -28.38 -10.91
C GLU A 208 20.76 -27.87 -12.32
N PHE A 209 21.42 -26.78 -12.76
CA PHE A 209 21.15 -26.06 -14.01
C PHE A 209 19.75 -25.44 -14.08
N GLY A 210 19.10 -25.27 -12.95
CA GLY A 210 17.85 -24.53 -12.83
C GLY A 210 18.07 -23.04 -13.06
N PHE A 211 17.24 -22.42 -13.91
CA PHE A 211 17.31 -20.98 -14.17
C PHE A 211 16.75 -20.19 -12.98
N GLN A 212 17.59 -19.35 -12.39
CA GLN A 212 17.25 -18.48 -11.27
C GLN A 212 17.32 -17.02 -11.70
N HIS A 213 16.45 -16.20 -11.12
CA HIS A 213 16.52 -14.74 -11.28
C HIS A 213 16.01 -14.04 -10.03
N ARG A 214 16.56 -12.86 -9.73
CA ARG A 214 16.09 -11.98 -8.64
C ARG A 214 16.25 -10.53 -9.04
N VAL A 215 15.21 -9.73 -8.78
CA VAL A 215 15.31 -8.28 -8.86
C VAL A 215 16.10 -7.80 -7.65
N LEU A 216 17.31 -7.33 -7.88
CA LEU A 216 18.22 -6.88 -6.82
C LEU A 216 17.94 -5.43 -6.41
N GLN A 217 17.57 -4.61 -7.39
CA GLN A 217 17.25 -3.21 -7.15
C GLN A 217 16.18 -2.72 -8.13
N MET A 218 15.26 -1.94 -7.60
CA MET A 218 14.35 -1.10 -8.35
C MET A 218 14.24 0.21 -7.59
N SER A 219 14.80 1.28 -8.12
CA SER A 219 14.90 2.54 -7.38
C SER A 219 14.83 3.75 -8.29
N HIS A 220 14.55 4.89 -7.67
CA HIS A 220 14.64 6.18 -8.33
C HIS A 220 16.10 6.44 -8.77
N PHE A 221 16.29 6.67 -10.06
CA PHE A 221 17.57 7.05 -10.63
C PHE A 221 17.73 8.57 -10.53
N ARG A 222 18.57 9.01 -9.62
CA ARG A 222 18.78 10.44 -9.36
C ARG A 222 19.77 11.07 -10.32
N GLY A 223 19.45 12.25 -10.80
CA GLY A 223 20.31 13.04 -11.69
C GLY A 223 20.17 12.68 -13.18
N PRO A 224 21.02 13.26 -14.02
CA PRO A 224 20.94 13.07 -15.47
C PRO A 224 21.39 11.67 -15.88
N HIS A 225 20.79 11.13 -16.95
CA HIS A 225 21.12 9.81 -17.49
C HIS A 225 22.43 9.83 -18.31
N THR A 226 23.49 10.46 -17.80
CA THR A 226 24.81 10.46 -18.42
C THR A 226 25.51 9.10 -18.22
N ALA A 227 26.46 8.78 -19.11
CA ALA A 227 27.23 7.55 -19.02
C ALA A 227 27.95 7.42 -17.67
N ASP A 228 28.53 8.51 -17.17
CA ASP A 228 29.28 8.48 -15.89
C ASP A 228 28.37 8.22 -14.70
N ASN A 229 27.17 8.84 -14.65
CA ASN A 229 26.22 8.60 -13.58
C ASN A 229 25.68 7.16 -13.63
N ILE A 230 25.37 6.64 -14.82
CA ILE A 230 24.94 5.26 -15.02
C ILE A 230 26.03 4.29 -14.56
N ARG A 231 27.29 4.53 -14.95
CA ARG A 231 28.45 3.72 -14.55
C ARG A 231 28.59 3.65 -13.03
N SER A 232 28.54 4.80 -12.34
CA SER A 232 28.62 4.87 -10.89
C SER A 232 27.54 4.04 -10.24
N VAL A 233 26.28 4.21 -10.62
CA VAL A 233 25.16 3.48 -10.03
C VAL A 233 25.25 1.97 -10.26
N LEU A 234 25.61 1.52 -11.49
CA LEU A 234 25.74 0.09 -11.77
C LEU A 234 26.92 -0.53 -11.01
N SER A 235 28.06 0.18 -10.91
CA SER A 235 29.20 -0.26 -10.12
C SER A 235 28.85 -0.39 -8.64
N ASP A 236 28.21 0.64 -8.04
CA ASP A 236 27.79 0.63 -6.66
C ASP A 236 26.83 -0.52 -6.36
N LEU A 237 25.90 -0.81 -7.27
CA LEU A 237 24.98 -1.94 -7.12
C LEU A 237 25.71 -3.29 -7.17
N SER A 238 26.65 -3.45 -8.12
CA SER A 238 27.44 -4.69 -8.25
C SER A 238 28.27 -4.98 -7.01
N VAL A 239 28.95 -3.96 -6.47
CA VAL A 239 29.71 -4.03 -5.23
C VAL A 239 28.81 -4.28 -4.02
N ASN A 240 27.68 -3.55 -3.91
CA ASN A 240 26.73 -3.73 -2.81
C ASN A 240 26.14 -5.14 -2.74
N TRP A 241 26.05 -5.84 -3.86
CA TRP A 241 25.57 -7.22 -3.93
C TRP A 241 26.69 -8.25 -3.92
N ASP A 242 27.95 -7.81 -3.91
CA ASP A 242 29.13 -8.68 -3.94
C ASP A 242 29.15 -9.62 -5.16
N ILE A 243 28.86 -9.06 -6.34
CA ILE A 243 28.76 -9.80 -7.60
C ILE A 243 29.64 -9.25 -8.72
N ASP A 244 30.31 -8.13 -8.52
CA ASP A 244 31.08 -7.41 -9.52
C ASP A 244 32.08 -8.27 -10.29
N THR A 245 32.77 -9.19 -9.62
CA THR A 245 33.76 -10.10 -10.22
C THR A 245 33.16 -11.31 -10.94
N ARG A 246 31.84 -11.56 -10.75
CA ARG A 246 31.13 -12.72 -11.31
C ARG A 246 30.16 -12.37 -12.45
N ILE A 247 30.03 -11.07 -12.74
CA ILE A 247 29.21 -10.61 -13.86
C ILE A 247 29.98 -10.87 -15.16
N HIS A 248 29.41 -11.72 -16.03
CA HIS A 248 29.99 -12.01 -17.34
C HIS A 248 29.22 -11.38 -18.50
N LEU A 249 27.93 -11.10 -18.32
CA LEU A 249 27.05 -10.58 -19.36
C LEU A 249 26.08 -9.55 -18.79
N VAL A 250 25.92 -8.43 -19.49
CA VAL A 250 24.91 -7.40 -19.20
C VAL A 250 23.99 -7.22 -20.40
N LEU A 251 22.70 -7.51 -20.20
CA LEU A 251 21.65 -7.18 -21.18
C LEU A 251 21.09 -5.80 -20.84
N ARG A 252 21.00 -4.98 -21.86
CA ARG A 252 20.57 -3.58 -21.76
C ARG A 252 19.70 -3.17 -22.94
N ASP A 253 19.06 -2.04 -22.87
CA ASP A 253 18.46 -1.40 -24.03
C ASP A 253 19.55 -0.86 -25.00
N ASN A 254 19.12 -0.21 -26.08
CA ASN A 254 20.02 0.38 -27.06
C ASN A 254 20.26 1.88 -26.79
N GLY A 255 19.99 2.38 -25.60
CA GLY A 255 20.27 3.76 -25.22
C GLY A 255 21.77 4.07 -25.31
N PRO A 256 22.19 5.16 -26.01
CA PRO A 256 23.62 5.39 -26.33
C PRO A 256 24.47 5.50 -25.06
N ASN A 257 23.98 6.07 -23.99
CA ASN A 257 24.70 6.20 -22.73
C ASN A 257 24.93 4.85 -22.04
N VAL A 258 23.92 3.98 -22.01
CA VAL A 258 24.04 2.63 -21.44
C VAL A 258 24.96 1.77 -22.30
N VAL A 259 24.85 1.86 -23.64
CA VAL A 259 25.76 1.19 -24.58
C VAL A 259 27.20 1.57 -24.30
N LYS A 260 27.48 2.89 -24.18
CA LYS A 260 28.82 3.39 -23.89
C LYS A 260 29.36 2.83 -22.57
N VAL A 261 28.57 2.89 -21.50
CA VAL A 261 28.99 2.37 -20.16
C VAL A 261 29.41 0.92 -20.23
N ILE A 262 28.61 0.08 -20.87
CA ILE A 262 28.90 -1.36 -20.92
C ILE A 262 30.08 -1.64 -21.85
N ASN A 263 30.20 -0.97 -22.98
CA ASN A 263 31.36 -1.12 -23.90
C ASN A 263 32.68 -0.67 -23.25
N ASP A 264 32.63 0.34 -22.38
CA ASP A 264 33.79 0.84 -21.64
C ASP A 264 34.08 0.03 -20.35
N SER A 265 33.28 -1.02 -20.07
CA SER A 265 33.44 -1.91 -18.91
C SER A 265 34.11 -3.23 -19.31
N GLN A 266 34.43 -4.06 -18.30
CA GLN A 266 34.92 -5.41 -18.51
C GLN A 266 33.82 -6.43 -18.90
N TYR A 267 32.54 -6.00 -18.91
CA TYR A 267 31.42 -6.90 -19.13
C TYR A 267 31.11 -7.09 -20.61
N VAL A 268 30.65 -8.29 -20.98
CA VAL A 268 30.10 -8.50 -22.33
C VAL A 268 28.71 -7.89 -22.40
N GLY A 269 28.53 -6.87 -23.26
CA GLY A 269 27.24 -6.22 -23.47
C GLY A 269 26.42 -6.86 -24.57
N LYS A 270 25.11 -7.09 -24.31
CA LYS A 270 24.15 -7.50 -25.34
C LYS A 270 22.92 -6.60 -25.30
N GLY A 271 22.45 -6.23 -26.51
CA GLY A 271 21.20 -5.50 -26.65
C GLY A 271 20.00 -6.35 -26.35
N CYS A 272 18.97 -5.75 -25.76
CA CYS A 272 17.68 -6.41 -25.54
C CYS A 272 17.02 -6.76 -26.87
N TYR A 273 16.77 -8.04 -27.11
CA TYR A 273 16.14 -8.53 -28.33
C TYR A 273 14.73 -7.94 -28.53
N ILE A 274 13.94 -7.87 -27.47
CA ILE A 274 12.58 -7.31 -27.53
C ILE A 274 12.61 -5.83 -27.93
N HIS A 275 13.55 -5.05 -27.39
CA HIS A 275 13.73 -3.66 -27.74
C HIS A 275 14.16 -3.52 -29.22
N THR A 276 15.08 -4.35 -29.69
CA THR A 276 15.52 -4.39 -31.09
C THR A 276 14.37 -4.74 -32.03
N LEU A 277 13.57 -5.76 -31.68
CA LEU A 277 12.37 -6.13 -32.44
C LEU A 277 11.35 -4.97 -32.49
N GLN A 278 11.13 -4.30 -31.37
CA GLN A 278 10.24 -3.13 -31.32
C GLN A 278 10.72 -1.99 -32.27
N LEU A 279 12.02 -1.76 -32.29
CA LEU A 279 12.60 -0.75 -33.22
C LEU A 279 12.42 -1.18 -34.69
N ALA A 280 12.63 -2.44 -35.02
CA ALA A 280 12.43 -2.97 -36.37
C ALA A 280 10.94 -2.85 -36.78
N VAL A 281 10.01 -3.21 -35.93
CA VAL A 281 8.56 -3.06 -36.20
C VAL A 281 8.20 -1.58 -36.39
N LYS A 282 8.71 -0.67 -35.56
CA LYS A 282 8.45 0.77 -35.71
C LYS A 282 9.01 1.31 -37.01
N ALA A 283 10.22 0.88 -37.43
CA ALA A 283 10.82 1.27 -38.69
C ALA A 283 9.99 0.77 -39.88
N SER A 284 9.60 -0.51 -39.87
CA SER A 284 8.77 -1.11 -40.93
C SER A 284 7.42 -0.38 -41.09
N LEU A 285 6.74 -0.07 -39.97
CA LEU A 285 5.48 0.68 -40.01
C LEU A 285 5.65 2.09 -40.58
N LYS A 286 6.81 2.70 -40.36
CA LYS A 286 7.13 4.00 -40.94
C LYS A 286 7.32 3.93 -42.48
N GLU A 287 8.04 2.94 -42.94
CA GLU A 287 8.23 2.70 -44.39
C GLU A 287 6.94 2.41 -45.14
N LEU A 288 6.01 1.67 -44.51
CA LEU A 288 4.70 1.33 -45.06
C LEU A 288 3.69 2.50 -45.07
N ASN A 289 4.05 3.69 -44.61
CA ASN A 289 3.18 4.87 -44.52
C ASN A 289 1.86 4.63 -43.75
N VAL A 290 1.83 3.65 -42.84
CA VAL A 290 0.65 3.35 -42.05
C VAL A 290 0.57 4.16 -40.74
N ILE A 291 1.52 5.03 -40.50
CA ILE A 291 1.59 5.85 -39.28
C ILE A 291 0.32 6.69 -39.10
N ASP A 292 -0.20 7.29 -40.17
CA ASP A 292 -1.38 8.13 -40.12
C ASP A 292 -2.63 7.32 -39.84
N VAL A 293 -2.70 6.09 -40.37
CA VAL A 293 -3.78 5.14 -40.05
C VAL A 293 -3.74 4.77 -38.58
N ILE A 294 -2.56 4.42 -38.05
CA ILE A 294 -2.36 4.09 -36.63
C ILE A 294 -2.70 5.30 -35.74
N ALA A 295 -2.28 6.52 -36.13
CA ALA A 295 -2.60 7.73 -35.39
C ALA A 295 -4.11 8.00 -35.34
N SER A 296 -4.80 7.80 -36.47
CA SER A 296 -6.25 7.94 -36.56
C SER A 296 -6.98 6.88 -35.72
N ALA A 297 -6.54 5.62 -35.77
CA ALA A 297 -7.06 4.56 -34.95
C ALA A 297 -6.87 4.83 -33.44
N ARG A 298 -5.69 5.33 -33.05
CA ARG A 298 -5.43 5.73 -31.65
C ARG A 298 -6.33 6.87 -31.18
N LYS A 299 -6.64 7.85 -32.03
CA LYS A 299 -7.59 8.92 -31.69
C LYS A 299 -8.98 8.35 -31.44
N ILE A 300 -9.45 7.43 -32.28
CA ILE A 300 -10.75 6.77 -32.11
C ILE A 300 -10.78 5.98 -30.78
N VAL A 301 -9.77 5.12 -30.56
CA VAL A 301 -9.68 4.34 -29.31
C VAL A 301 -9.58 5.25 -28.08
N GLY A 302 -8.79 6.33 -28.18
CA GLY A 302 -8.67 7.33 -27.12
C GLY A 302 -10.01 8.01 -26.81
N HIS A 303 -10.77 8.40 -27.85
CA HIS A 303 -12.09 8.98 -27.67
C HIS A 303 -13.01 8.05 -26.87
N PHE A 304 -13.10 6.77 -27.24
CA PHE A 304 -13.93 5.81 -26.54
C PHE A 304 -13.42 5.49 -25.13
N ASN A 305 -12.11 5.44 -24.90
CA ASN A 305 -11.54 5.20 -23.58
C ASN A 305 -11.79 6.35 -22.59
N HIS A 306 -11.90 7.58 -23.07
CA HIS A 306 -12.22 8.76 -22.27
C HIS A 306 -13.70 9.11 -22.23
N SER A 307 -14.54 8.41 -23.01
CA SER A 307 -15.98 8.64 -23.00
C SER A 307 -16.64 8.08 -21.75
N ALA A 308 -17.42 8.90 -21.08
CA ALA A 308 -18.19 8.51 -19.90
C ALA A 308 -19.28 7.43 -20.17
N HIS A 309 -19.66 7.22 -21.44
CA HIS A 309 -20.64 6.21 -21.84
C HIS A 309 -20.15 4.76 -21.80
N LYS A 310 -18.87 4.51 -21.53
CA LYS A 310 -18.31 3.16 -21.49
C LYS A 310 -18.30 2.50 -20.10
N LYS A 311 -18.95 3.11 -19.11
CA LYS A 311 -19.01 2.61 -17.72
C LYS A 311 -20.37 2.03 -17.33
N ASN A 312 -21.16 1.59 -18.30
CA ASN A 312 -22.39 0.82 -18.03
C ASN A 312 -22.31 -0.54 -18.70
#